data_c4b181dbf6358be05fe347be9bdebf28
#
_entry.id   c4b181dbf6358be05fe347be9bdebf28
#
_cell.length_a   1.000
_cell.length_b   1.000
_cell.length_c   1.000
_cell.angle_alpha   90.00
_cell.angle_beta   90.00
_cell.angle_gamma   90.00
#
_symmetry.space_group_name_H-M   'P 1'
#
loop_
_entity.id
_entity.type
_entity.pdbx_description
1 polymer ?
#
loop_
_entity_poly.entity_id
_entity_poly.type
_entity_poly.pdbx_seq_one_letter_code
_entity_poly.pdbx_strand_id
1 'polypeptide(L)'
;MLLQTLVEVSAAVAATRSRAAKASLVADALRSCEPGEVETVVAYLSGELRQRRTGVGWRALQQLPDSAAEPSLTVGEVHQGFELLAAVSGAGSQAARALLVEQLFSRATAEEQRWLTLLVGGELRQGALDGVMLEAVSRAAGLPAADVRRAVMLRGAAGPVAEAALTEGADGLARFRLEVGRPLRPMLASSAATVAEVFARRAHGDAALAVEWKLDGIRVQVHRDGADVAVFTRSLDDISDRVPEVVDAARALPVRSVVLDGEAIALDAAGAPRPFQQTGSRTASRVDVERLRRTVPLSTYLFDLLHLDGADLLDRPASDRWAALANTAPTELVVPRLLTASSAVATAFSAEAVERGHEGVVVKDPEARYDAGRRGAAWVKVKPRHTLDLVVLAAEWGHGRRQGWLSNLHLGARDPSSGELVMLGKTFKGLTDAMLTWQTARLQELDTDPSTGRSSYGVQVRPELVVEVAFDGVQTSSRYPAGMALRFARVLRYREDKTAADADTLDTVVAIHRRSPIL
;
A
#
# COMPACT_ATOMS: atom_id res chain seq x y z
N MET A 1 -20.69 12.50 -20.41
CA MET A 1 -21.46 11.97 -19.23
C MET A 1 -21.72 13.07 -18.22
N LEU A 2 -22.93 13.17 -17.62
CA LEU A 2 -23.17 14.07 -16.49
C LEU A 2 -22.43 13.59 -15.22
N LEU A 3 -21.96 14.52 -14.39
CA LEU A 3 -21.33 14.20 -13.09
C LEU A 3 -22.30 13.46 -12.18
N GLN A 4 -23.58 13.86 -12.14
CA GLN A 4 -24.62 13.22 -11.36
C GLN A 4 -24.72 11.71 -11.64
N THR A 5 -24.64 11.28 -12.91
CA THR A 5 -24.61 9.85 -13.27
C THR A 5 -23.44 9.12 -12.61
N LEU A 6 -22.27 9.74 -12.57
CA LEU A 6 -21.09 9.16 -11.95
C LEU A 6 -21.22 9.09 -10.43
N VAL A 7 -21.84 10.09 -9.80
CA VAL A 7 -22.16 10.12 -8.35
C VAL A 7 -23.12 8.97 -8.00
N GLU A 8 -24.15 8.76 -8.79
CA GLU A 8 -25.13 7.66 -8.60
C GLU A 8 -24.46 6.28 -8.73
N VAL A 9 -23.60 6.09 -9.74
CA VAL A 9 -22.82 4.86 -9.91
C VAL A 9 -21.91 4.64 -8.69
N SER A 10 -21.23 5.68 -8.23
CA SER A 10 -20.37 5.64 -7.04
C SER A 10 -21.17 5.22 -5.78
N ALA A 11 -22.35 5.77 -5.58
CA ALA A 11 -23.24 5.40 -4.49
C ALA A 11 -23.70 3.94 -4.58
N ALA A 12 -24.12 3.48 -5.77
CA ALA A 12 -24.50 2.09 -6.02
C ALA A 12 -23.34 1.10 -5.76
N VAL A 13 -22.13 1.45 -6.19
CA VAL A 13 -20.92 0.67 -5.91
C VAL A 13 -20.62 0.61 -4.42
N ALA A 14 -20.81 1.70 -3.69
CA ALA A 14 -20.59 1.74 -2.25
C ALA A 14 -21.63 0.87 -1.49
N ALA A 15 -22.88 0.83 -1.96
CA ALA A 15 -23.98 0.13 -1.32
C ALA A 15 -23.87 -1.41 -1.43
N THR A 16 -23.19 -1.97 -2.41
CA THR A 16 -23.07 -3.43 -2.57
C THR A 16 -21.77 -3.98 -1.96
N ARG A 17 -21.83 -5.20 -1.40
CA ARG A 17 -20.65 -5.97 -0.96
C ARG A 17 -20.12 -6.92 -2.03
N SER A 18 -20.91 -7.21 -3.06
CA SER A 18 -20.56 -8.13 -4.13
C SER A 18 -19.53 -7.51 -5.08
N ARG A 19 -18.34 -8.10 -5.14
CA ARG A 19 -17.30 -7.68 -6.07
C ARG A 19 -17.77 -7.74 -7.53
N ALA A 20 -18.49 -8.80 -7.89
CA ALA A 20 -19.02 -8.97 -9.24
C ALA A 20 -20.05 -7.90 -9.60
N ALA A 21 -20.96 -7.54 -8.66
CA ALA A 21 -21.91 -6.46 -8.86
C ALA A 21 -21.22 -5.10 -9.01
N LYS A 22 -20.20 -4.80 -8.19
CA LYS A 22 -19.39 -3.59 -8.34
C LYS A 22 -18.76 -3.50 -9.74
N ALA A 23 -18.13 -4.60 -10.20
CA ALA A 23 -17.50 -4.64 -11.51
C ALA A 23 -18.53 -4.44 -12.65
N SER A 24 -19.75 -4.98 -12.52
CA SER A 24 -20.81 -4.73 -13.49
C SER A 24 -21.25 -3.28 -13.55
N LEU A 25 -21.54 -2.66 -12.38
CA LEU A 25 -21.93 -1.25 -12.30
C LEU A 25 -20.89 -0.31 -12.93
N VAL A 26 -19.61 -0.55 -12.63
CA VAL A 26 -18.51 0.23 -13.23
C VAL A 26 -18.40 -0.05 -14.73
N ALA A 27 -18.56 -1.32 -15.16
CA ALA A 27 -18.50 -1.66 -16.59
C ALA A 27 -19.61 -0.99 -17.41
N ASP A 28 -20.83 -0.91 -16.85
CA ASP A 28 -21.96 -0.24 -17.50
C ASP A 28 -21.70 1.27 -17.62
N ALA A 29 -21.15 1.90 -16.56
CA ALA A 29 -20.72 3.29 -16.62
C ALA A 29 -19.65 3.53 -17.70
N LEU A 30 -18.64 2.66 -17.79
CA LEU A 30 -17.59 2.78 -18.80
C LEU A 30 -18.10 2.66 -20.23
N ARG A 31 -19.11 1.79 -20.49
CA ARG A 31 -19.75 1.67 -21.82
C ARG A 31 -20.56 2.90 -22.21
N SER A 32 -21.04 3.68 -21.25
CA SER A 32 -21.81 4.91 -21.49
C SER A 32 -20.94 6.16 -21.61
N CYS A 33 -19.61 6.04 -21.48
CA CYS A 33 -18.68 7.15 -21.66
C CYS A 33 -18.55 7.55 -23.13
N GLU A 34 -18.45 8.86 -23.37
CA GLU A 34 -17.99 9.38 -24.65
C GLU A 34 -16.48 9.15 -24.81
N PRO A 35 -15.97 9.05 -26.05
CA PRO A 35 -14.53 9.00 -26.30
C PRO A 35 -13.80 10.18 -25.60
N GLY A 36 -12.69 9.86 -24.89
CA GLY A 36 -11.91 10.84 -24.12
C GLY A 36 -12.37 11.06 -22.68
N GLU A 37 -13.55 10.57 -22.27
CA GLU A 37 -14.01 10.63 -20.87
C GLU A 37 -13.52 9.45 -20.02
N VAL A 38 -13.25 8.30 -20.66
CA VAL A 38 -12.99 7.01 -19.99
C VAL A 38 -11.86 7.11 -18.96
N GLU A 39 -10.75 7.75 -19.30
CA GLU A 39 -9.63 7.92 -18.37
C GLU A 39 -10.05 8.66 -17.11
N THR A 40 -10.86 9.71 -17.25
CA THR A 40 -11.34 10.53 -16.13
C THR A 40 -12.33 9.75 -15.28
N VAL A 41 -13.28 9.05 -15.90
CA VAL A 41 -14.26 8.21 -15.20
C VAL A 41 -13.55 7.09 -14.43
N VAL A 42 -12.55 6.43 -15.02
CA VAL A 42 -11.73 5.42 -14.33
C VAL A 42 -11.03 6.00 -13.11
N ALA A 43 -10.39 7.17 -13.24
CA ALA A 43 -9.72 7.82 -12.12
C ALA A 43 -10.71 8.17 -11.01
N TYR A 44 -11.81 8.81 -11.33
CA TYR A 44 -12.82 9.26 -10.37
C TYR A 44 -13.51 8.08 -9.66
N LEU A 45 -13.88 7.01 -10.39
CA LEU A 45 -14.42 5.78 -9.78
C LEU A 45 -13.36 4.98 -9.01
N SER A 46 -12.07 5.24 -9.21
CA SER A 46 -10.99 4.72 -8.36
C SER A 46 -10.76 5.56 -7.10
N GLY A 47 -11.44 6.72 -6.97
CA GLY A 47 -11.26 7.67 -5.88
C GLY A 47 -10.03 8.57 -6.04
N GLU A 48 -9.58 8.77 -7.27
CA GLU A 48 -8.37 9.51 -7.59
C GLU A 48 -8.67 10.65 -8.57
N LEU A 49 -7.98 11.77 -8.39
CA LEU A 49 -7.91 12.82 -9.40
C LEU A 49 -6.78 12.51 -10.39
N ARG A 50 -6.97 12.86 -11.66
CA ARG A 50 -5.87 12.77 -12.66
C ARG A 50 -4.73 13.73 -12.32
N GLN A 51 -5.06 14.85 -11.70
CA GLN A 51 -4.11 15.85 -11.21
C GLN A 51 -3.49 15.39 -9.89
N ARG A 52 -2.18 15.24 -9.84
CA ARG A 52 -1.47 14.84 -8.60
C ARG A 52 -1.61 15.87 -7.47
N ARG A 53 -1.79 17.16 -7.81
CA ARG A 53 -1.96 18.26 -6.86
C ARG A 53 -2.83 19.35 -7.49
N THR A 54 -3.97 19.61 -6.91
CA THR A 54 -4.85 20.72 -7.28
C THR A 54 -4.54 22.01 -6.52
N GLY A 55 -3.79 21.89 -5.42
CA GLY A 55 -3.57 23.02 -4.49
C GLY A 55 -4.81 23.39 -3.67
N VAL A 56 -5.92 22.65 -3.79
CA VAL A 56 -7.13 22.82 -3.00
C VAL A 56 -6.98 22.02 -1.71
N GLY A 57 -6.86 22.70 -0.58
CA GLY A 57 -6.77 22.07 0.74
C GLY A 57 -8.14 21.97 1.43
N TRP A 58 -8.21 21.18 2.49
CA TRP A 58 -9.42 20.98 3.30
C TRP A 58 -10.14 22.29 3.69
N ARG A 59 -9.39 23.34 4.03
CA ARG A 59 -9.98 24.65 4.41
C ARG A 59 -10.80 25.28 3.29
N ALA A 60 -10.38 25.16 2.05
CA ALA A 60 -11.12 25.69 0.91
C ALA A 60 -12.44 24.94 0.65
N LEU A 61 -12.53 23.69 1.10
CA LEU A 61 -13.72 22.84 0.95
C LEU A 61 -14.68 22.92 2.14
N GLN A 62 -14.36 23.66 3.19
CA GLN A 62 -15.26 23.87 4.35
C GLN A 62 -16.30 24.97 4.11
N GLN A 63 -16.06 25.89 3.19
CA GLN A 63 -16.93 27.01 2.86
C GLN A 63 -17.20 26.98 1.36
N LEU A 64 -18.09 26.08 0.96
CA LEU A 64 -18.54 25.96 -0.43
C LEU A 64 -19.65 26.98 -0.72
N PRO A 65 -19.80 27.42 -1.98
CA PRO A 65 -20.92 28.22 -2.41
C PRO A 65 -22.24 27.45 -2.30
N ASP A 66 -23.37 28.18 -2.42
CA ASP A 66 -24.68 27.55 -2.54
C ASP A 66 -24.71 26.57 -3.71
N SER A 67 -25.34 25.42 -3.50
CA SER A 67 -25.42 24.35 -4.48
C SER A 67 -26.45 24.68 -5.58
N ALA A 68 -26.22 24.18 -6.79
CA ALA A 68 -27.20 24.22 -7.86
C ALA A 68 -28.42 23.36 -7.52
N ALA A 69 -29.59 23.77 -8.02
CA ALA A 69 -30.83 23.02 -7.83
C ALA A 69 -30.89 21.75 -8.71
N GLU A 70 -30.31 21.81 -9.91
CA GLU A 70 -30.34 20.74 -10.89
C GLU A 70 -28.92 20.40 -11.40
N PRO A 71 -28.64 19.13 -11.71
CA PRO A 71 -27.34 18.70 -12.22
C PRO A 71 -27.12 19.24 -13.65
N SER A 72 -25.98 19.90 -13.87
CA SER A 72 -25.60 20.44 -15.18
C SER A 72 -24.14 20.19 -15.55
N LEU A 73 -23.32 19.81 -14.56
CA LEU A 73 -21.90 19.56 -14.78
C LEU A 73 -21.68 18.24 -15.52
N THR A 74 -20.79 18.28 -16.51
CA THR A 74 -20.25 17.07 -17.13
C THR A 74 -18.93 16.66 -16.49
N VAL A 75 -18.57 15.38 -16.62
CA VAL A 75 -17.27 14.86 -16.16
C VAL A 75 -16.10 15.60 -16.81
N GLY A 76 -16.25 15.97 -18.09
CA GLY A 76 -15.24 16.74 -18.82
C GLY A 76 -15.05 18.15 -18.27
N GLU A 77 -16.12 18.88 -17.95
CA GLU A 77 -16.04 20.22 -17.34
C GLU A 77 -15.41 20.18 -15.94
N VAL A 78 -15.76 19.18 -15.14
CA VAL A 78 -15.13 18.96 -13.82
C VAL A 78 -13.63 18.70 -13.97
N HIS A 79 -13.24 17.83 -14.92
CA HIS A 79 -11.84 17.56 -15.19
C HIS A 79 -11.10 18.83 -15.62
N GLN A 80 -11.67 19.63 -16.52
CA GLN A 80 -11.10 20.91 -16.95
C GLN A 80 -10.96 21.88 -15.77
N GLY A 81 -11.95 21.95 -14.87
CA GLY A 81 -11.88 22.77 -13.66
C GLY A 81 -10.70 22.39 -12.77
N PHE A 82 -10.45 21.09 -12.58
CA PHE A 82 -9.28 20.61 -11.82
C PHE A 82 -7.95 20.84 -12.55
N GLU A 83 -7.91 20.79 -13.88
CA GLU A 83 -6.71 21.17 -14.65
C GLU A 83 -6.37 22.64 -14.43
N LEU A 84 -7.36 23.54 -14.51
CA LEU A 84 -7.17 24.96 -14.22
C LEU A 84 -6.67 25.19 -12.79
N LEU A 85 -7.26 24.51 -11.80
CA LEU A 85 -6.83 24.59 -10.39
C LEU A 85 -5.37 24.13 -10.20
N ALA A 86 -4.97 23.04 -10.88
CA ALA A 86 -3.62 22.52 -10.81
C ALA A 86 -2.58 23.44 -11.46
N ALA A 87 -2.97 24.18 -12.49
CA ALA A 87 -2.09 25.11 -13.22
C ALA A 87 -1.81 26.39 -12.45
N VAL A 88 -2.65 26.77 -11.46
CA VAL A 88 -2.48 28.02 -10.69
C VAL A 88 -1.21 27.98 -9.84
N SER A 89 -0.33 28.97 -10.02
CA SER A 89 0.93 29.09 -9.26
C SER A 89 1.30 30.56 -9.05
N GLY A 90 2.25 30.86 -8.17
CA GLY A 90 2.80 32.20 -7.94
C GLY A 90 1.98 33.10 -7.01
N ALA A 91 2.30 34.39 -7.02
CA ALA A 91 1.63 35.41 -6.18
C ALA A 91 0.14 35.51 -6.55
N GLY A 92 -0.75 35.59 -5.56
CA GLY A 92 -2.20 35.67 -5.79
C GLY A 92 -2.87 34.29 -6.06
N SER A 93 -2.11 33.19 -6.07
CA SER A 93 -2.62 31.85 -6.38
C SER A 93 -3.75 31.40 -5.46
N GLN A 94 -3.78 31.84 -4.20
CA GLN A 94 -4.83 31.48 -3.25
C GLN A 94 -6.19 32.10 -3.65
N ALA A 95 -6.22 33.36 -4.01
CA ALA A 95 -7.44 34.04 -4.47
C ALA A 95 -7.95 33.47 -5.80
N ALA A 96 -7.02 33.20 -6.74
CA ALA A 96 -7.36 32.61 -8.03
C ALA A 96 -7.98 31.18 -7.84
N ARG A 97 -7.41 30.36 -6.96
CA ARG A 97 -7.99 29.05 -6.65
C ARG A 97 -9.35 29.15 -5.98
N ALA A 98 -9.54 30.11 -5.06
CA ALA A 98 -10.84 30.31 -4.41
C ALA A 98 -11.94 30.63 -5.45
N LEU A 99 -11.63 31.51 -6.42
CA LEU A 99 -12.56 31.82 -7.50
C LEU A 99 -12.90 30.61 -8.38
N LEU A 100 -11.90 29.80 -8.74
CA LEU A 100 -12.12 28.59 -9.54
C LEU A 100 -12.94 27.54 -8.77
N VAL A 101 -12.71 27.39 -7.47
CA VAL A 101 -13.53 26.50 -6.61
C VAL A 101 -14.96 27.01 -6.57
N GLU A 102 -15.17 28.30 -6.36
CA GLU A 102 -16.51 28.93 -6.37
C GLU A 102 -17.22 28.69 -7.71
N GLN A 103 -16.57 28.94 -8.84
CA GLN A 103 -17.13 28.73 -10.18
C GLN A 103 -17.51 27.26 -10.45
N LEU A 104 -16.70 26.32 -10.02
CA LEU A 104 -16.97 24.89 -10.22
C LEU A 104 -18.07 24.40 -9.28
N PHE A 105 -17.95 24.71 -7.99
CA PHE A 105 -18.85 24.15 -6.97
C PHE A 105 -20.22 24.81 -6.95
N SER A 106 -20.39 26.09 -7.37
CA SER A 106 -21.71 26.73 -7.51
C SER A 106 -22.59 26.09 -8.58
N ARG A 107 -22.02 25.40 -9.54
CA ARG A 107 -22.73 24.65 -10.58
C ARG A 107 -23.06 23.20 -10.17
N ALA A 108 -22.47 22.72 -9.07
CA ALA A 108 -22.68 21.39 -8.56
C ALA A 108 -23.89 21.33 -7.62
N THR A 109 -24.70 20.28 -7.71
CA THR A 109 -25.75 20.00 -6.73
C THR A 109 -25.16 19.68 -5.36
N ALA A 110 -25.95 19.70 -4.30
CA ALA A 110 -25.49 19.38 -2.94
C ALA A 110 -24.88 17.97 -2.83
N GLU A 111 -25.36 17.01 -3.64
CA GLU A 111 -24.84 15.66 -3.70
C GLU A 111 -23.51 15.60 -4.44
N GLU A 112 -23.41 16.29 -5.58
CA GLU A 112 -22.18 16.43 -6.35
C GLU A 112 -21.08 17.15 -5.56
N GLN A 113 -21.41 18.25 -4.84
CA GLN A 113 -20.48 18.95 -3.97
C GLN A 113 -19.89 18.04 -2.89
N ARG A 114 -20.73 17.24 -2.21
CA ARG A 114 -20.27 16.27 -1.21
C ARG A 114 -19.34 15.24 -1.82
N TRP A 115 -19.70 14.70 -2.98
CA TRP A 115 -18.92 13.70 -3.67
C TRP A 115 -17.56 14.25 -4.15
N LEU A 116 -17.55 15.44 -4.76
CA LEU A 116 -16.33 16.15 -5.18
C LEU A 116 -15.40 16.46 -4.00
N THR A 117 -15.96 16.85 -2.85
CA THR A 117 -15.21 17.08 -1.61
C THR A 117 -14.47 15.82 -1.15
N LEU A 118 -15.15 14.67 -1.16
CA LEU A 118 -14.56 13.39 -0.81
C LEU A 118 -13.48 12.97 -1.84
N LEU A 119 -13.71 13.22 -3.12
CA LEU A 119 -12.76 12.91 -4.19
C LEU A 119 -11.48 13.73 -4.05
N VAL A 120 -11.60 15.06 -3.87
CA VAL A 120 -10.46 15.98 -3.66
C VAL A 120 -9.71 15.65 -2.37
N GLY A 121 -10.43 15.27 -1.31
CA GLY A 121 -9.85 14.87 -0.02
C GLY A 121 -9.18 13.49 -0.04
N GLY A 122 -9.34 12.70 -1.12
CA GLY A 122 -8.88 11.31 -1.17
C GLY A 122 -9.64 10.39 -0.21
N GLU A 123 -10.85 10.79 0.20
CA GLU A 123 -11.69 10.07 1.16
C GLU A 123 -12.84 9.30 0.50
N LEU A 124 -12.92 9.32 -0.82
CA LEU A 124 -13.95 8.59 -1.56
C LEU A 124 -13.71 7.07 -1.47
N ARG A 125 -14.39 6.42 -0.52
CA ARG A 125 -14.21 4.99 -0.21
C ARG A 125 -15.40 4.16 -0.66
N GLN A 126 -15.49 3.87 -1.93
CA GLN A 126 -16.55 3.05 -2.53
C GLN A 126 -16.17 1.57 -2.72
N GLY A 127 -14.91 1.20 -2.43
CA GLY A 127 -14.42 -0.17 -2.55
C GLY A 127 -14.26 -0.66 -4.00
N ALA A 128 -14.17 0.25 -4.96
CA ALA A 128 -13.76 -0.03 -6.34
C ALA A 128 -12.23 0.00 -6.42
N LEU A 129 -11.58 -0.94 -5.75
CA LEU A 129 -10.12 -1.10 -5.78
C LEU A 129 -9.67 -1.61 -7.16
N ASP A 130 -8.38 -1.51 -7.43
CA ASP A 130 -7.73 -1.94 -8.70
C ASP A 130 -8.34 -3.21 -9.31
N GLY A 131 -8.52 -4.25 -8.48
CA GLY A 131 -9.04 -5.52 -8.98
C GLY A 131 -10.49 -5.48 -9.47
N VAL A 132 -11.34 -4.58 -8.94
CA VAL A 132 -12.72 -4.35 -9.42
C VAL A 132 -12.67 -3.55 -10.72
N MET A 133 -11.84 -2.51 -10.78
CA MET A 133 -11.65 -1.69 -11.96
C MET A 133 -11.14 -2.53 -13.15
N LEU A 134 -10.11 -3.35 -12.96
CA LEU A 134 -9.58 -4.23 -14.02
C LEU A 134 -10.63 -5.22 -14.53
N GLU A 135 -11.45 -5.78 -13.63
CA GLU A 135 -12.56 -6.66 -14.01
C GLU A 135 -13.66 -5.89 -14.75
N ALA A 136 -13.95 -4.66 -14.36
CA ALA A 136 -14.91 -3.79 -15.01
C ALA A 136 -14.46 -3.42 -16.44
N VAL A 137 -13.21 -3.04 -16.63
CA VAL A 137 -12.65 -2.76 -17.97
C VAL A 137 -12.71 -3.99 -18.86
N SER A 138 -12.32 -5.17 -18.34
CA SER A 138 -12.45 -6.44 -19.07
C SER A 138 -13.87 -6.71 -19.52
N ARG A 139 -14.86 -6.54 -18.64
CA ARG A 139 -16.28 -6.72 -18.96
C ARG A 139 -16.82 -5.67 -19.92
N ALA A 140 -16.42 -4.41 -19.75
CA ALA A 140 -16.87 -3.31 -20.59
C ALA A 140 -16.40 -3.48 -22.04
N ALA A 141 -15.15 -3.86 -22.23
CA ALA A 141 -14.54 -4.07 -23.54
C ALA A 141 -14.75 -5.49 -24.12
N GLY A 142 -15.27 -6.45 -23.35
CA GLY A 142 -15.40 -7.84 -23.77
C GLY A 142 -14.06 -8.56 -23.98
N LEU A 143 -12.99 -8.13 -23.29
CA LEU A 143 -11.62 -8.64 -23.44
C LEU A 143 -11.21 -9.52 -22.27
N PRO A 144 -10.25 -10.46 -22.45
CA PRO A 144 -9.74 -11.29 -21.36
C PRO A 144 -9.14 -10.44 -20.24
N ALA A 145 -9.52 -10.73 -18.99
CA ALA A 145 -9.01 -10.00 -17.83
C ALA A 145 -7.48 -10.11 -17.65
N ALA A 146 -6.85 -11.14 -18.19
CA ALA A 146 -5.39 -11.30 -18.20
C ALA A 146 -4.71 -10.24 -19.06
N ASP A 147 -5.26 -9.97 -20.26
CA ASP A 147 -4.71 -9.01 -21.20
C ASP A 147 -4.85 -7.58 -20.70
N VAL A 148 -6.03 -7.22 -20.16
CA VAL A 148 -6.25 -5.93 -19.49
C VAL A 148 -5.26 -5.73 -18.33
N ARG A 149 -5.07 -6.76 -17.50
CA ARG A 149 -4.15 -6.72 -16.35
C ARG A 149 -2.70 -6.51 -16.79
N ARG A 150 -2.27 -7.23 -17.84
CA ARG A 150 -0.94 -7.07 -18.44
C ARG A 150 -0.74 -5.67 -19.00
N ALA A 151 -1.68 -5.14 -19.75
CA ALA A 151 -1.60 -3.79 -20.29
C ALA A 151 -1.50 -2.74 -19.17
N VAL A 152 -2.31 -2.87 -18.11
CA VAL A 152 -2.25 -1.97 -16.93
C VAL A 152 -0.94 -2.11 -16.16
N MET A 153 -0.37 -3.32 -16.07
CA MET A 153 0.97 -3.52 -15.52
C MET A 153 2.00 -2.70 -16.29
N LEU A 154 2.03 -2.85 -17.60
CA LEU A 154 3.01 -2.21 -18.49
C LEU A 154 2.82 -0.69 -18.57
N ARG A 155 1.57 -0.21 -18.55
CA ARG A 155 1.26 1.23 -18.62
C ARG A 155 1.40 1.94 -17.27
N GLY A 156 1.28 1.20 -16.16
CA GLY A 156 1.29 1.77 -14.79
C GLY A 156 -0.07 2.34 -14.36
N ALA A 157 -0.99 2.66 -15.27
CA ALA A 157 -2.28 3.30 -15.00
C ALA A 157 -3.43 2.57 -15.72
N ALA A 158 -4.62 2.50 -15.08
CA ALA A 158 -5.78 1.83 -15.64
C ALA A 158 -6.53 2.70 -16.68
N GLY A 159 -6.52 4.04 -16.53
CA GLY A 159 -7.27 4.96 -17.39
C GLY A 159 -6.91 4.82 -18.88
N PRO A 160 -5.65 5.03 -19.28
CA PRO A 160 -5.23 4.90 -20.69
C PRO A 160 -5.49 3.51 -21.29
N VAL A 161 -5.41 2.46 -20.45
CA VAL A 161 -5.68 1.09 -20.88
C VAL A 161 -7.19 0.87 -21.10
N ALA A 162 -8.03 1.43 -20.24
CA ALA A 162 -9.48 1.38 -20.40
C ALA A 162 -9.92 2.12 -21.66
N GLU A 163 -9.38 3.31 -21.92
CA GLU A 163 -9.63 4.07 -23.15
C GLU A 163 -9.27 3.23 -24.38
N ALA A 164 -8.05 2.71 -24.45
CA ALA A 164 -7.60 1.88 -25.59
C ALA A 164 -8.42 0.58 -25.74
N ALA A 165 -8.76 -0.06 -24.62
CA ALA A 165 -9.57 -1.29 -24.64
C ALA A 165 -10.98 -1.07 -25.19
N LEU A 166 -11.61 0.07 -24.86
CA LEU A 166 -12.96 0.40 -25.28
C LEU A 166 -13.02 0.95 -26.70
N THR A 167 -11.99 1.67 -27.15
CA THR A 167 -11.97 2.28 -28.49
C THR A 167 -11.38 1.37 -29.56
N GLU A 168 -10.36 0.55 -29.23
CA GLU A 168 -9.57 -0.20 -30.20
C GLU A 168 -9.51 -1.71 -29.86
N GLY A 169 -10.14 -2.13 -28.76
CA GLY A 169 -10.21 -3.54 -28.41
C GLY A 169 -8.85 -4.18 -28.11
N ALA A 170 -8.64 -5.40 -28.61
CA ALA A 170 -7.40 -6.16 -28.38
C ALA A 170 -6.16 -5.49 -29.00
N ASP A 171 -6.30 -4.85 -30.14
CA ASP A 171 -5.19 -4.14 -30.81
C ASP A 171 -4.71 -2.95 -29.97
N GLY A 172 -5.65 -2.23 -29.32
CA GLY A 172 -5.33 -1.17 -28.37
C GLY A 172 -4.52 -1.68 -27.19
N LEU A 173 -4.85 -2.86 -26.64
CA LEU A 173 -4.08 -3.47 -25.55
C LEU A 173 -2.70 -3.94 -26.00
N ALA A 174 -2.56 -4.46 -27.21
CA ALA A 174 -1.29 -4.98 -27.75
C ALA A 174 -0.20 -3.90 -27.90
N ARG A 175 -0.58 -2.63 -27.92
CA ARG A 175 0.38 -1.51 -27.99
C ARG A 175 1.13 -1.26 -26.69
N PHE A 176 0.58 -1.70 -25.55
CA PHE A 176 1.25 -1.53 -24.27
C PHE A 176 2.37 -2.56 -24.10
N ARG A 177 3.61 -2.08 -24.17
CA ARG A 177 4.84 -2.86 -24.04
C ARG A 177 5.69 -2.29 -22.90
N LEU A 178 6.72 -3.03 -22.50
CA LEU A 178 7.74 -2.47 -21.62
C LEU A 178 8.48 -1.36 -22.37
N GLU A 179 8.58 -0.20 -21.75
CA GLU A 179 9.33 0.95 -22.24
C GLU A 179 10.34 1.37 -21.18
N VAL A 180 11.62 1.36 -21.54
CA VAL A 180 12.67 1.85 -20.64
C VAL A 180 12.41 3.33 -20.35
N GLY A 181 12.50 3.73 -19.07
CA GLY A 181 12.13 5.08 -18.63
C GLY A 181 10.68 5.25 -18.19
N ARG A 182 9.79 4.27 -18.48
CA ARG A 182 8.41 4.26 -17.98
C ARG A 182 8.22 3.13 -16.96
N PRO A 183 7.91 3.45 -15.69
CA PRO A 183 7.77 2.43 -14.67
C PRO A 183 6.54 1.56 -14.88
N LEU A 184 6.68 0.27 -14.63
CA LEU A 184 5.60 -0.70 -14.64
C LEU A 184 5.13 -1.03 -13.23
N ARG A 185 3.87 -1.44 -13.08
CA ARG A 185 3.35 -1.85 -11.77
C ARG A 185 4.12 -3.06 -11.24
N PRO A 186 4.58 -3.03 -9.99
CA PRO A 186 5.40 -4.09 -9.44
C PRO A 186 4.59 -5.35 -9.11
N MET A 187 5.22 -6.51 -9.26
CA MET A 187 4.70 -7.78 -8.75
C MET A 187 4.61 -7.77 -7.22
N LEU A 188 3.56 -8.35 -6.66
CA LEU A 188 3.26 -8.34 -5.23
C LEU A 188 3.28 -9.75 -4.64
N ALA A 189 3.85 -9.90 -3.44
CA ALA A 189 3.86 -11.13 -2.69
C ALA A 189 2.55 -11.33 -1.89
N SER A 190 2.02 -12.55 -1.89
CA SER A 190 1.08 -13.04 -0.88
C SER A 190 1.80 -13.28 0.46
N SER A 191 1.10 -13.74 1.50
CA SER A 191 1.71 -13.98 2.81
C SER A 191 1.43 -15.39 3.27
N ALA A 192 2.40 -16.01 3.94
CA ALA A 192 2.24 -17.24 4.71
C ALA A 192 2.79 -17.05 6.13
N ALA A 193 2.37 -17.91 7.06
CA ALA A 193 2.82 -17.85 8.43
C ALA A 193 4.23 -18.40 8.59
N THR A 194 4.57 -19.46 7.87
CA THR A 194 5.86 -20.15 7.96
C THR A 194 6.39 -20.54 6.58
N VAL A 195 7.70 -20.74 6.49
CA VAL A 195 8.36 -21.30 5.30
C VAL A 195 7.83 -22.70 5.00
N ALA A 196 7.64 -23.53 6.03
CA ALA A 196 7.12 -24.89 5.88
C ALA A 196 5.73 -24.91 5.22
N GLU A 197 4.85 -23.95 5.58
CA GLU A 197 3.53 -23.80 4.95
C GLU A 197 3.65 -23.52 3.44
N VAL A 198 4.60 -22.69 3.02
CA VAL A 198 4.83 -22.38 1.60
C VAL A 198 5.29 -23.62 0.85
N PHE A 199 6.24 -24.36 1.42
CA PHE A 199 6.75 -25.58 0.82
C PHE A 199 5.69 -26.69 0.74
N ALA A 200 4.79 -26.78 1.72
CA ALA A 200 3.68 -27.75 1.70
C ALA A 200 2.63 -27.44 0.63
N ARG A 201 2.49 -26.16 0.22
CA ARG A 201 1.49 -25.71 -0.77
C ARG A 201 2.02 -25.65 -2.22
N ARG A 202 3.30 -26.00 -2.44
CA ARG A 202 3.89 -25.92 -3.79
C ARG A 202 3.16 -26.85 -4.78
N ALA A 203 2.96 -26.33 -6.00
CA ALA A 203 2.19 -27.03 -7.04
C ALA A 203 2.93 -28.20 -7.69
N HIS A 204 4.27 -28.21 -7.63
CA HIS A 204 5.14 -29.13 -8.37
C HIS A 204 5.93 -30.09 -7.48
N GLY A 205 5.33 -30.60 -6.40
CA GLY A 205 5.93 -31.62 -5.56
C GLY A 205 7.28 -31.19 -4.95
N ASP A 206 8.38 -31.90 -5.29
CA ASP A 206 9.72 -31.65 -4.72
C ASP A 206 10.58 -30.64 -5.49
N ALA A 207 9.99 -29.87 -6.42
CA ALA A 207 10.72 -28.84 -7.14
C ALA A 207 11.32 -27.80 -6.16
N ALA A 208 12.55 -27.35 -6.46
CA ALA A 208 13.20 -26.32 -5.67
C ALA A 208 12.45 -24.98 -5.76
N LEU A 209 12.39 -24.25 -4.66
CA LEU A 209 11.92 -22.87 -4.58
C LEU A 209 13.11 -21.95 -4.28
N ALA A 210 13.03 -20.71 -4.75
CA ALA A 210 14.01 -19.69 -4.38
C ALA A 210 13.54 -18.98 -3.10
N VAL A 211 14.45 -18.84 -2.14
CA VAL A 211 14.24 -18.13 -0.89
C VAL A 211 15.17 -16.93 -0.87
N GLU A 212 14.63 -15.73 -0.81
CA GLU A 212 15.39 -14.48 -0.80
C GLU A 212 15.18 -13.74 0.51
N TRP A 213 16.19 -13.04 0.99
CA TRP A 213 16.02 -12.16 2.14
C TRP A 213 15.01 -11.07 1.83
N LYS A 214 14.10 -10.86 2.75
CA LYS A 214 13.16 -9.77 2.69
C LYS A 214 13.71 -8.57 3.44
N LEU A 215 14.23 -7.63 2.67
CA LEU A 215 14.77 -6.39 3.18
C LEU A 215 13.64 -5.44 3.66
N ASP A 216 13.87 -4.62 4.67
CA ASP A 216 12.95 -3.56 5.13
C ASP A 216 13.42 -2.20 4.62
N GLY A 217 13.43 -2.04 3.31
CA GLY A 217 13.85 -0.85 2.60
C GLY A 217 12.70 -0.17 1.84
N ILE A 218 13.08 0.60 0.84
CA ILE A 218 12.17 1.18 -0.16
C ILE A 218 12.37 0.43 -1.46
N ARG A 219 11.29 -0.22 -1.95
CA ARG A 219 11.32 -0.88 -3.26
C ARG A 219 11.59 0.12 -4.35
N VAL A 220 12.55 -0.19 -5.20
CA VAL A 220 12.95 0.62 -6.33
C VAL A 220 12.86 -0.18 -7.62
N GLN A 221 12.36 0.46 -8.67
CA GLN A 221 12.46 -0.02 -10.03
C GLN A 221 13.43 0.91 -10.75
N VAL A 222 14.52 0.35 -11.30
CA VAL A 222 15.59 1.11 -11.90
C VAL A 222 15.57 0.91 -13.40
N HIS A 223 15.44 1.99 -14.14
CA HIS A 223 15.52 2.01 -15.60
C HIS A 223 16.78 2.73 -16.04
N ARG A 224 17.50 2.17 -17.00
CA ARG A 224 18.63 2.82 -17.64
C ARG A 224 18.53 2.66 -19.15
N ASP A 225 18.79 3.75 -19.87
CA ASP A 225 19.04 3.76 -21.32
C ASP A 225 20.26 4.66 -21.60
N GLY A 226 21.36 4.05 -21.97
CA GLY A 226 22.65 4.75 -22.13
C GLY A 226 23.11 5.44 -20.85
N ALA A 227 23.18 6.76 -20.87
CA ALA A 227 23.54 7.59 -19.72
C ALA A 227 22.36 7.92 -18.79
N ASP A 228 21.15 7.83 -19.30
CA ASP A 228 19.94 8.21 -18.57
C ASP A 228 19.52 7.10 -17.61
N VAL A 229 19.32 7.47 -16.34
CA VAL A 229 18.85 6.57 -15.29
C VAL A 229 17.67 7.19 -14.57
N ALA A 230 16.59 6.43 -14.47
CA ALA A 230 15.42 6.78 -13.69
C ALA A 230 15.15 5.72 -12.62
N VAL A 231 14.82 6.16 -11.41
CA VAL A 231 14.52 5.31 -10.25
C VAL A 231 13.13 5.61 -9.74
N PHE A 232 12.27 4.59 -9.73
CA PHE A 232 10.88 4.71 -9.35
C PHE A 232 10.57 3.93 -8.08
N THR A 233 9.70 4.47 -7.24
CA THR A 233 9.18 3.78 -6.06
C THR A 233 8.11 2.75 -6.43
N ARG A 234 7.64 1.98 -5.44
CA ARG A 234 6.49 1.07 -5.57
C ARG A 234 5.21 1.76 -6.05
N SER A 235 5.03 3.06 -5.76
CA SER A 235 3.90 3.89 -6.23
C SER A 235 4.16 4.53 -7.59
N LEU A 236 5.26 4.18 -8.25
CA LEU A 236 5.71 4.69 -9.55
C LEU A 236 6.12 6.17 -9.51
N ASP A 237 6.43 6.72 -8.32
CA ASP A 237 6.98 8.06 -8.19
C ASP A 237 8.47 8.06 -8.53
N ASP A 238 8.88 9.00 -9.36
CA ASP A 238 10.29 9.23 -9.69
C ASP A 238 11.01 9.85 -8.48
N ILE A 239 12.06 9.18 -8.05
CA ILE A 239 12.93 9.60 -6.95
C ILE A 239 14.41 9.68 -7.35
N SER A 240 14.72 9.69 -8.64
CA SER A 240 16.09 9.66 -9.18
C SER A 240 17.00 10.69 -8.53
N ASP A 241 16.53 11.93 -8.39
CA ASP A 241 17.30 13.03 -7.78
C ASP A 241 17.57 12.85 -6.28
N ARG A 242 16.87 11.89 -5.63
CA ARG A 242 16.97 11.68 -4.18
C ARG A 242 17.86 10.50 -3.82
N VAL A 243 18.15 9.62 -4.76
CA VAL A 243 18.87 8.35 -4.54
C VAL A 243 20.06 8.20 -5.49
N PRO A 244 21.03 9.15 -5.46
CA PRO A 244 22.19 9.13 -6.36
C PRO A 244 23.00 7.83 -6.24
N GLU A 245 23.00 7.16 -5.08
CA GLU A 245 23.70 5.88 -4.88
C GLU A 245 23.10 4.78 -5.78
N VAL A 246 21.79 4.73 -5.92
CA VAL A 246 21.08 3.77 -6.78
C VAL A 246 21.36 4.09 -8.26
N VAL A 247 21.35 5.38 -8.60
CA VAL A 247 21.64 5.88 -9.94
C VAL A 247 23.08 5.51 -10.35
N ASP A 248 24.06 5.74 -9.46
CA ASP A 248 25.47 5.44 -9.71
C ASP A 248 25.70 3.91 -9.85
N ALA A 249 25.06 3.11 -8.99
CA ALA A 249 25.10 1.65 -9.10
C ALA A 249 24.58 1.16 -10.47
N ALA A 250 23.47 1.72 -10.95
CA ALA A 250 22.91 1.38 -12.25
C ALA A 250 23.82 1.83 -13.41
N ARG A 251 24.45 3.01 -13.33
CA ARG A 251 25.38 3.51 -14.34
C ARG A 251 26.64 2.66 -14.45
N ALA A 252 27.07 2.04 -13.36
CA ALA A 252 28.26 1.19 -13.33
C ALA A 252 28.05 -0.19 -13.98
N LEU A 253 26.80 -0.61 -14.22
CA LEU A 253 26.53 -1.91 -14.87
C LEU A 253 27.05 -1.92 -16.31
N PRO A 254 27.64 -3.05 -16.79
CA PRO A 254 28.24 -3.15 -18.12
C PRO A 254 27.23 -3.41 -19.24
N VAL A 255 26.11 -2.63 -19.26
CA VAL A 255 24.98 -2.78 -20.18
C VAL A 255 24.53 -1.44 -20.71
N ARG A 256 23.87 -1.42 -21.88
CA ARG A 256 23.35 -0.20 -22.49
C ARG A 256 21.97 0.15 -21.92
N SER A 257 21.04 -0.80 -21.93
CA SER A 257 19.70 -0.57 -21.42
C SER A 257 19.27 -1.70 -20.49
N VAL A 258 18.61 -1.34 -19.36
CA VAL A 258 18.17 -2.33 -18.38
C VAL A 258 16.97 -1.81 -17.58
N VAL A 259 16.09 -2.74 -17.20
CA VAL A 259 15.03 -2.50 -16.21
C VAL A 259 15.20 -3.53 -15.09
N LEU A 260 15.40 -3.03 -13.87
CA LEU A 260 15.70 -3.83 -12.68
C LEU A 260 14.62 -3.58 -11.61
N ASP A 261 14.36 -4.61 -10.82
CA ASP A 261 13.53 -4.51 -9.62
C ASP A 261 14.41 -4.81 -8.39
N GLY A 262 14.35 -3.97 -7.38
CA GLY A 262 15.24 -4.04 -6.24
C GLY A 262 14.70 -3.36 -4.99
N GLU A 263 15.55 -3.28 -3.98
CA GLU A 263 15.29 -2.59 -2.71
C GLU A 263 16.46 -1.66 -2.40
N ALA A 264 16.18 -0.41 -2.02
CA ALA A 264 17.17 0.51 -1.48
C ALA A 264 17.01 0.56 0.04
N ILE A 265 18.10 0.34 0.78
CA ILE A 265 18.08 0.24 2.24
C ILE A 265 19.30 0.96 2.84
N ALA A 266 19.09 1.64 3.96
CA ALA A 266 20.19 2.19 4.74
C ALA A 266 20.75 1.11 5.69
N LEU A 267 22.08 0.91 5.64
CA LEU A 267 22.79 0.00 6.53
C LEU A 267 23.67 0.79 7.51
N ASP A 268 23.98 0.19 8.64
CA ASP A 268 25.00 0.71 9.57
C ASP A 268 26.41 0.25 9.17
N ALA A 269 27.41 0.62 9.96
CA ALA A 269 28.80 0.27 9.70
C ALA A 269 29.10 -1.24 9.83
N ALA A 270 28.23 -2.00 10.50
CA ALA A 270 28.32 -3.46 10.62
C ALA A 270 27.56 -4.19 9.51
N GLY A 271 26.89 -3.45 8.62
CA GLY A 271 26.06 -4.01 7.54
C GLY A 271 24.65 -4.43 7.98
N ALA A 272 24.24 -4.08 9.20
CA ALA A 272 22.89 -4.34 9.66
C ALA A 272 21.92 -3.24 9.18
N PRO A 273 20.64 -3.58 8.91
CA PRO A 273 19.63 -2.61 8.51
C PRO A 273 19.45 -1.51 9.55
N ARG A 274 19.49 -0.25 9.08
CA ARG A 274 19.02 0.87 9.91
C ARG A 274 17.49 0.86 9.96
N PRO A 275 16.89 1.50 10.98
CA PRO A 275 15.44 1.62 11.07
C PRO A 275 14.80 2.09 9.78
N PHE A 276 13.67 1.48 9.40
CA PHE A 276 12.91 1.84 8.19
C PHE A 276 12.62 3.34 8.08
N GLN A 277 12.34 4.02 9.21
CA GLN A 277 12.09 5.46 9.23
C GLN A 277 13.28 6.27 8.70
N GLN A 278 14.53 5.83 8.96
CA GLN A 278 15.71 6.50 8.43
C GLN A 278 15.81 6.31 6.91
N THR A 279 15.62 5.09 6.41
CA THR A 279 15.56 4.81 4.96
C THR A 279 14.41 5.61 4.31
N GLY A 280 13.21 5.58 4.90
CA GLY A 280 12.05 6.30 4.40
C GLY A 280 12.24 7.82 4.38
N SER A 281 12.76 8.40 5.45
CA SER A 281 13.06 9.85 5.51
C SER A 281 14.15 10.24 4.52
N ARG A 282 15.19 9.39 4.35
CA ARG A 282 16.28 9.58 3.39
C ARG A 282 15.74 9.68 1.96
N THR A 283 14.90 8.75 1.55
CA THR A 283 14.33 8.69 0.19
C THR A 283 13.22 9.72 -0.05
N ALA A 284 12.55 10.20 1.00
CA ALA A 284 11.52 11.24 0.90
C ALA A 284 12.12 12.66 0.79
N SER A 285 13.33 12.89 1.32
CA SER A 285 13.95 14.22 1.37
C SER A 285 14.40 14.68 -0.01
N ARG A 286 14.12 15.95 -0.32
CA ARG A 286 14.61 16.68 -1.52
C ARG A 286 15.67 17.72 -1.16
N VAL A 287 15.97 17.86 0.12
CA VAL A 287 16.89 18.88 0.64
C VAL A 287 18.16 18.19 1.11
N ASP A 288 19.31 18.80 0.85
CA ASP A 288 20.63 18.33 1.30
C ASP A 288 20.95 16.87 0.91
N VAL A 289 20.57 16.43 -0.27
CA VAL A 289 20.73 15.04 -0.74
C VAL A 289 22.19 14.58 -0.59
N GLU A 290 23.16 15.41 -0.95
CA GLU A 290 24.58 15.09 -0.83
C GLU A 290 25.06 14.93 0.63
N ARG A 291 24.53 15.72 1.57
CA ARG A 291 24.80 15.52 2.99
C ARG A 291 24.18 14.22 3.49
N LEU A 292 22.94 13.96 3.09
CA LEU A 292 22.23 12.74 3.45
C LEU A 292 22.89 11.49 2.88
N ARG A 293 23.42 11.56 1.64
CA ARG A 293 24.23 10.50 1.04
C ARG A 293 25.43 10.10 1.90
N ARG A 294 26.07 11.08 2.55
CA ARG A 294 27.22 10.81 3.47
C ARG A 294 26.79 10.30 4.84
N THR A 295 25.67 10.76 5.37
CA THR A 295 25.25 10.45 6.76
C THR A 295 24.35 9.22 6.86
N VAL A 296 23.54 8.96 5.82
CA VAL A 296 22.64 7.82 5.70
C VAL A 296 22.75 7.27 4.29
N PRO A 297 23.89 6.66 3.91
CA PRO A 297 24.06 6.09 2.58
C PRO A 297 23.06 4.95 2.35
N LEU A 298 22.63 4.80 1.08
CA LEU A 298 21.75 3.72 0.66
C LEU A 298 22.55 2.63 -0.03
N SER A 299 22.31 1.39 0.35
CA SER A 299 22.73 0.20 -0.37
C SER A 299 21.61 -0.28 -1.27
N THR A 300 21.96 -0.74 -2.47
CA THR A 300 21.01 -1.24 -3.48
C THR A 300 21.10 -2.75 -3.53
N TYR A 301 19.95 -3.44 -3.46
CA TYR A 301 19.85 -4.88 -3.62
C TYR A 301 18.86 -5.20 -4.72
N LEU A 302 19.32 -5.79 -5.81
CA LEU A 302 18.55 -6.17 -6.98
C LEU A 302 18.06 -7.62 -6.83
N PHE A 303 16.80 -7.87 -7.15
CA PHE A 303 16.23 -9.20 -7.02
C PHE A 303 15.54 -9.70 -8.31
N ASP A 304 15.33 -8.83 -9.31
CA ASP A 304 14.80 -9.24 -10.61
C ASP A 304 15.33 -8.33 -11.74
N LEU A 305 15.36 -8.86 -12.98
CA LEU A 305 15.77 -8.17 -14.20
C LEU A 305 14.71 -8.38 -15.27
N LEU A 306 14.10 -7.30 -15.74
CA LEU A 306 12.90 -7.33 -16.57
C LEU A 306 13.14 -6.99 -18.03
N HIS A 307 14.24 -6.26 -18.31
CA HIS A 307 14.68 -5.88 -19.64
C HIS A 307 16.21 -5.80 -19.67
N LEU A 308 16.83 -6.25 -20.75
CA LEU A 308 18.27 -6.20 -20.96
C LEU A 308 18.59 -5.96 -22.43
N ASP A 309 19.26 -4.85 -22.76
CA ASP A 309 19.81 -4.51 -24.08
C ASP A 309 18.87 -4.80 -25.26
N GLY A 310 17.62 -4.35 -25.14
CA GLY A 310 16.57 -4.50 -26.17
C GLY A 310 15.73 -5.78 -26.05
N ALA A 311 16.03 -6.67 -25.10
CA ALA A 311 15.26 -7.89 -24.88
C ALA A 311 14.37 -7.79 -23.63
N ASP A 312 13.06 -7.96 -23.79
CA ASP A 312 12.11 -8.05 -22.67
C ASP A 312 12.14 -9.45 -22.06
N LEU A 313 12.28 -9.54 -20.74
CA LEU A 313 12.39 -10.79 -19.99
C LEU A 313 11.16 -11.09 -19.14
N LEU A 314 10.14 -10.24 -19.13
CA LEU A 314 8.93 -10.38 -18.31
C LEU A 314 8.25 -11.75 -18.45
N ASP A 315 8.25 -12.31 -19.66
CA ASP A 315 7.61 -13.59 -19.99
C ASP A 315 8.53 -14.80 -19.80
N ARG A 316 9.78 -14.59 -19.48
CA ARG A 316 10.73 -15.66 -19.17
C ARG A 316 10.51 -16.18 -17.74
N PRO A 317 10.84 -17.44 -17.46
CA PRO A 317 10.92 -17.95 -16.09
C PRO A 317 11.76 -17.04 -15.20
N ALA A 318 11.43 -16.99 -13.90
CA ALA A 318 12.20 -16.20 -12.95
C ALA A 318 13.66 -16.68 -12.86
N SER A 319 13.91 -17.99 -12.99
CA SER A 319 15.27 -18.57 -13.07
C SER A 319 16.12 -17.96 -14.18
N ASP A 320 15.54 -17.75 -15.38
CA ASP A 320 16.25 -17.11 -16.51
C ASP A 320 16.58 -15.64 -16.21
N ARG A 321 15.62 -14.91 -15.63
CA ARG A 321 15.79 -13.51 -15.25
C ARG A 321 16.85 -13.33 -14.17
N TRP A 322 16.90 -14.26 -13.21
CA TRP A 322 17.92 -14.25 -12.15
C TRP A 322 19.31 -14.62 -12.68
N ALA A 323 19.40 -15.54 -13.63
CA ALA A 323 20.66 -15.84 -14.31
C ALA A 323 21.16 -14.62 -15.09
N ALA A 324 20.27 -13.92 -15.81
CA ALA A 324 20.61 -12.67 -16.48
C ALA A 324 21.06 -11.60 -15.49
N LEU A 325 20.39 -11.46 -14.33
CA LEU A 325 20.78 -10.53 -13.27
C LEU A 325 22.17 -10.86 -12.71
N ALA A 326 22.46 -12.12 -12.41
CA ALA A 326 23.75 -12.56 -11.87
C ALA A 326 24.91 -12.36 -12.84
N ASN A 327 24.64 -12.42 -14.15
CA ASN A 327 25.63 -12.14 -15.19
C ASN A 327 25.83 -10.64 -15.45
N THR A 328 24.88 -9.79 -15.01
CA THR A 328 24.88 -8.35 -15.31
C THR A 328 25.34 -7.52 -14.11
N ALA A 329 24.93 -7.89 -12.91
CA ALA A 329 25.19 -7.13 -11.69
C ALA A 329 26.25 -7.81 -10.81
N PRO A 330 27.14 -7.03 -10.17
CA PRO A 330 28.03 -7.54 -9.14
C PRO A 330 27.25 -8.23 -8.01
N THR A 331 27.83 -9.26 -7.41
CA THR A 331 27.18 -10.09 -6.39
C THR A 331 26.70 -9.28 -5.18
N GLU A 332 27.43 -8.24 -4.79
CA GLU A 332 27.10 -7.34 -3.69
C GLU A 332 25.84 -6.50 -3.93
N LEU A 333 25.44 -6.35 -5.19
CA LEU A 333 24.18 -5.69 -5.56
C LEU A 333 23.02 -6.68 -5.71
N VAL A 334 23.24 -7.99 -5.60
CA VAL A 334 22.18 -8.99 -5.73
C VAL A 334 21.71 -9.41 -4.34
N VAL A 335 20.38 -9.46 -4.14
CA VAL A 335 19.80 -9.95 -2.88
C VAL A 335 20.28 -11.38 -2.59
N PRO A 336 20.67 -11.73 -1.35
CA PRO A 336 20.98 -13.10 -0.99
C PRO A 336 19.82 -14.05 -1.32
N ARG A 337 20.13 -15.07 -2.12
CA ARG A 337 19.16 -16.05 -2.64
C ARG A 337 19.67 -17.47 -2.43
N LEU A 338 18.78 -18.32 -1.95
CA LEU A 338 18.99 -19.75 -1.81
C LEU A 338 17.97 -20.52 -2.66
N LEU A 339 18.43 -21.41 -3.53
CA LEU A 339 17.57 -22.33 -4.28
C LEU A 339 17.59 -23.70 -3.58
N THR A 340 16.43 -24.18 -3.10
CA THR A 340 16.35 -25.43 -2.35
C THR A 340 14.99 -26.11 -2.46
N ALA A 341 14.99 -27.43 -2.43
CA ALA A 341 13.78 -28.24 -2.25
C ALA A 341 13.48 -28.54 -0.77
N SER A 342 14.45 -28.29 0.12
CA SER A 342 14.33 -28.61 1.56
C SER A 342 13.72 -27.45 2.34
N SER A 343 12.56 -27.70 2.95
CA SER A 343 11.90 -26.74 3.87
C SER A 343 12.77 -26.45 5.11
N ALA A 344 13.53 -27.43 5.60
CA ALA A 344 14.40 -27.25 6.76
C ALA A 344 15.57 -26.29 6.44
N VAL A 345 16.21 -26.45 5.29
CA VAL A 345 17.29 -25.57 4.80
C VAL A 345 16.77 -24.15 4.55
N ALA A 346 15.59 -24.03 3.93
CA ALA A 346 14.92 -22.75 3.72
C ALA A 346 14.55 -22.06 5.04
N THR A 347 14.14 -22.81 6.06
CA THR A 347 13.83 -22.28 7.40
C THR A 347 15.09 -21.76 8.10
N ALA A 348 16.21 -22.47 8.00
CA ALA A 348 17.49 -22.02 8.54
C ALA A 348 17.96 -20.70 7.85
N PHE A 349 17.85 -20.62 6.53
CA PHE A 349 18.15 -19.39 5.78
C PHE A 349 17.24 -18.21 6.16
N SER A 350 15.96 -18.48 6.45
CA SER A 350 15.03 -17.48 6.97
C SER A 350 15.41 -16.99 8.36
N ALA A 351 15.88 -17.89 9.24
CA ALA A 351 16.37 -17.52 10.57
C ALA A 351 17.61 -16.63 10.48
N GLU A 352 18.56 -16.96 9.59
CA GLU A 352 19.74 -16.12 9.33
C GLU A 352 19.36 -14.70 8.89
N ALA A 353 18.37 -14.56 7.98
CA ALA A 353 17.91 -13.24 7.55
C ALA A 353 17.39 -12.41 8.74
N VAL A 354 16.64 -13.03 9.65
CA VAL A 354 16.09 -12.36 10.84
C VAL A 354 17.20 -12.02 11.86
N GLU A 355 18.16 -12.91 12.07
CA GLU A 355 19.31 -12.67 12.96
C GLU A 355 20.16 -11.48 12.49
N ARG A 356 20.24 -11.28 11.17
CA ARG A 356 20.90 -10.10 10.57
C ARG A 356 20.03 -8.84 10.55
N GLY A 357 18.83 -8.88 11.14
CA GLY A 357 17.94 -7.74 11.29
C GLY A 357 17.00 -7.49 10.09
N HIS A 358 16.91 -8.41 9.12
CA HIS A 358 15.97 -8.30 8.01
C HIS A 358 14.56 -8.78 8.40
N GLU A 359 13.53 -8.40 7.62
CA GLU A 359 12.13 -8.72 7.93
C GLU A 359 11.75 -10.20 7.85
N GLY A 360 12.59 -11.05 7.27
CA GLY A 360 12.32 -12.45 6.98
C GLY A 360 12.70 -12.82 5.55
N VAL A 361 11.84 -13.55 4.84
CA VAL A 361 12.13 -14.00 3.47
C VAL A 361 10.95 -13.83 2.53
N VAL A 362 11.25 -13.81 1.22
CA VAL A 362 10.29 -14.01 0.14
C VAL A 362 10.62 -15.32 -0.56
N VAL A 363 9.69 -16.26 -0.54
CA VAL A 363 9.78 -17.52 -1.28
C VAL A 363 9.19 -17.30 -2.66
N LYS A 364 9.93 -17.66 -3.70
CA LYS A 364 9.58 -17.41 -5.10
C LYS A 364 9.60 -18.71 -5.91
N ASP A 365 8.67 -18.80 -6.85
CA ASP A 365 8.63 -19.89 -7.84
C ASP A 365 9.60 -19.57 -9.00
N PRO A 366 10.63 -20.43 -9.26
CA PRO A 366 11.59 -20.22 -10.33
C PRO A 366 10.98 -20.21 -11.74
N GLU A 367 9.83 -20.88 -11.93
CA GLU A 367 9.16 -20.98 -13.22
C GLU A 367 8.19 -19.82 -13.49
N ALA A 368 7.99 -18.95 -12.49
CA ALA A 368 7.02 -17.87 -12.61
C ALA A 368 7.49 -16.77 -13.58
N ARG A 369 6.57 -16.33 -14.44
CA ARG A 369 6.71 -15.07 -15.19
C ARG A 369 6.55 -13.87 -14.26
N TYR A 370 6.98 -12.71 -14.71
CA TYR A 370 6.72 -11.46 -13.97
C TYR A 370 5.30 -10.98 -14.28
N ASP A 371 4.39 -11.14 -13.31
CA ASP A 371 2.97 -10.77 -13.42
C ASP A 371 2.56 -9.86 -12.27
N ALA A 372 2.20 -8.62 -12.58
CA ALA A 372 1.82 -7.60 -11.59
C ALA A 372 0.30 -7.49 -11.42
N GLY A 373 -0.10 -6.78 -10.34
CA GLY A 373 -1.51 -6.48 -10.05
C GLY A 373 -2.27 -7.62 -9.36
N ARG A 374 -1.63 -8.76 -9.11
CA ARG A 374 -2.21 -9.90 -8.40
C ARG A 374 -1.28 -10.37 -7.29
N ARG A 375 -1.83 -10.61 -6.09
CA ARG A 375 -1.13 -11.38 -5.04
C ARG A 375 -1.27 -12.85 -5.39
N GLY A 376 -0.36 -13.35 -6.24
CA GLY A 376 -0.33 -14.74 -6.66
C GLY A 376 0.44 -15.64 -5.69
N ALA A 377 0.50 -16.94 -6.01
CA ALA A 377 1.30 -17.92 -5.28
C ALA A 377 2.79 -17.86 -5.66
N ALA A 378 3.14 -17.16 -6.75
CA ALA A 378 4.50 -17.11 -7.27
C ALA A 378 5.50 -16.40 -6.35
N TRP A 379 5.05 -15.41 -5.57
CA TRP A 379 5.82 -14.74 -4.54
C TRP A 379 5.07 -14.81 -3.21
N VAL A 380 5.69 -15.40 -2.20
CA VAL A 380 5.11 -15.55 -0.86
C VAL A 380 6.08 -15.02 0.19
N LYS A 381 5.70 -13.94 0.85
CA LYS A 381 6.48 -13.40 1.96
C LYS A 381 6.20 -14.14 3.25
N VAL A 382 7.25 -14.49 3.96
CA VAL A 382 7.22 -15.06 5.30
C VAL A 382 7.98 -14.14 6.23
N LYS A 383 7.29 -13.64 7.25
CA LYS A 383 7.86 -12.78 8.28
C LYS A 383 7.62 -13.42 9.64
N PRO A 384 8.56 -13.32 10.58
CA PRO A 384 8.29 -13.60 11.99
C PRO A 384 7.07 -12.80 12.45
N ARG A 385 6.20 -13.43 13.20
CA ARG A 385 5.10 -12.74 13.88
C ARG A 385 5.38 -12.78 15.37
N HIS A 386 5.37 -11.61 15.97
CA HIS A 386 5.33 -11.51 17.42
C HIS A 386 3.88 -11.55 17.88
N THR A 387 3.62 -12.16 19.01
CA THR A 387 2.34 -12.08 19.70
C THR A 387 2.58 -11.60 21.12
N LEU A 388 1.64 -10.80 21.61
CA LEU A 388 1.57 -10.36 23.00
C LEU A 388 0.13 -10.48 23.47
N ASP A 389 -0.03 -10.83 24.73
CA ASP A 389 -1.31 -10.73 25.43
C ASP A 389 -1.37 -9.37 26.10
N LEU A 390 -2.24 -8.48 25.60
CA LEU A 390 -2.33 -7.07 26.02
C LEU A 390 -3.69 -6.77 26.63
N VAL A 391 -3.73 -5.83 27.56
CA VAL A 391 -4.95 -5.40 28.23
C VAL A 391 -5.67 -4.34 27.39
N VAL A 392 -6.98 -4.46 27.27
CA VAL A 392 -7.83 -3.42 26.66
C VAL A 392 -8.10 -2.32 27.69
N LEU A 393 -7.67 -1.10 27.38
CA LEU A 393 -7.77 0.07 28.25
C LEU A 393 -8.96 0.97 27.92
N ALA A 394 -9.30 1.03 26.63
CA ALA A 394 -10.38 1.84 26.08
C ALA A 394 -10.79 1.32 24.70
N ALA A 395 -11.92 1.79 24.19
CA ALA A 395 -12.32 1.52 22.81
C ALA A 395 -13.06 2.73 22.20
N GLU A 396 -12.81 2.97 20.90
CA GLU A 396 -13.47 4.04 20.15
C GLU A 396 -14.56 3.47 19.23
N TRP A 397 -15.59 4.28 19.00
CA TRP A 397 -16.63 3.94 18.04
C TRP A 397 -16.10 3.84 16.62
N GLY A 398 -16.56 2.86 15.90
CA GLY A 398 -16.21 2.64 14.51
C GLY A 398 -16.91 3.60 13.55
N HIS A 399 -16.29 3.85 12.40
CA HIS A 399 -16.83 4.65 11.33
C HIS A 399 -17.19 3.79 10.10
N GLY A 400 -18.04 4.32 9.24
CA GLY A 400 -18.45 3.63 8.02
C GLY A 400 -19.11 2.28 8.32
N ARG A 401 -18.61 1.17 7.75
CA ARG A 401 -19.13 -0.19 7.97
C ARG A 401 -19.20 -0.61 9.44
N ARG A 402 -18.36 -0.03 10.28
CA ARG A 402 -18.27 -0.37 11.71
C ARG A 402 -19.03 0.61 12.61
N GLN A 403 -19.83 1.49 12.06
CA GLN A 403 -20.69 2.40 12.82
C GLN A 403 -21.61 1.59 13.75
N GLY A 404 -21.68 2.01 15.00
CA GLY A 404 -22.44 1.31 16.04
C GLY A 404 -21.67 0.23 16.80
N TRP A 405 -20.43 -0.08 16.43
CA TRP A 405 -19.53 -0.97 17.16
C TRP A 405 -18.33 -0.23 17.77
N LEU A 406 -17.92 -0.63 18.97
CA LEU A 406 -16.64 -0.24 19.56
C LEU A 406 -15.54 -1.07 18.88
N SER A 407 -14.84 -0.50 17.90
CA SER A 407 -14.00 -1.25 16.96
C SER A 407 -12.52 -0.86 16.95
N ASN A 408 -12.11 0.18 17.68
CA ASN A 408 -10.71 0.58 17.77
C ASN A 408 -10.26 0.48 19.23
N LEU A 409 -9.54 -0.61 19.54
CA LEU A 409 -9.12 -0.93 20.89
C LEU A 409 -7.82 -0.20 21.25
N HIS A 410 -7.75 0.39 22.43
CA HIS A 410 -6.54 0.90 23.04
C HIS A 410 -5.89 -0.25 23.83
N LEU A 411 -4.62 -0.50 23.58
CA LEU A 411 -3.89 -1.64 24.11
C LEU A 411 -2.78 -1.19 25.05
N GLY A 412 -2.67 -1.83 26.20
CA GLY A 412 -1.65 -1.57 27.20
C GLY A 412 -0.93 -2.83 27.66
N ALA A 413 0.33 -2.65 28.04
CA ALA A 413 1.13 -3.64 28.74
C ALA A 413 1.36 -3.20 30.20
N ARG A 414 1.58 -4.15 31.09
CA ARG A 414 1.84 -3.87 32.50
C ARG A 414 3.31 -3.45 32.69
N ASP A 415 3.55 -2.33 33.35
CA ASP A 415 4.86 -1.95 33.82
C ASP A 415 5.18 -2.72 35.10
N PRO A 416 6.19 -3.60 35.11
CA PRO A 416 6.54 -4.37 36.31
C PRO A 416 7.00 -3.52 37.47
N SER A 417 7.54 -2.31 37.22
CA SER A 417 8.11 -1.43 38.25
C SER A 417 7.05 -0.64 39.00
N SER A 418 6.01 -0.17 38.33
CA SER A 418 4.91 0.60 38.92
C SER A 418 3.64 -0.20 39.14
N GLY A 419 3.49 -1.32 38.44
CA GLY A 419 2.26 -2.10 38.38
C GLY A 419 1.18 -1.49 37.46
N GLU A 420 1.43 -0.31 36.89
CA GLU A 420 0.49 0.41 36.04
C GLU A 420 0.41 -0.19 34.62
N LEU A 421 -0.72 0.06 33.96
CA LEU A 421 -0.92 -0.32 32.56
C LEU A 421 -0.53 0.86 31.65
N VAL A 422 0.49 0.67 30.85
CA VAL A 422 1.05 1.68 29.95
C VAL A 422 0.57 1.44 28.52
N MET A 423 -0.04 2.45 27.91
CA MET A 423 -0.58 2.36 26.55
C MET A 423 0.53 2.23 25.50
N LEU A 424 0.40 1.21 24.62
CA LEU A 424 1.30 0.89 23.50
C LEU A 424 0.75 1.26 22.14
N GLY A 425 -0.55 1.54 22.04
CA GLY A 425 -1.15 1.85 20.76
C GLY A 425 -2.61 1.47 20.64
N LYS A 426 -3.12 1.57 19.40
CA LYS A 426 -4.49 1.25 19.04
C LYS A 426 -4.54 0.24 17.91
N THR A 427 -5.59 -0.58 17.87
CA THR A 427 -5.86 -1.44 16.72
C THR A 427 -7.34 -1.62 16.47
N PHE A 428 -7.70 -1.61 15.18
CA PHE A 428 -9.02 -1.97 14.69
C PHE A 428 -8.99 -3.19 13.76
N LYS A 429 -7.82 -3.84 13.62
CA LYS A 429 -7.61 -4.96 12.70
C LYS A 429 -7.81 -6.30 13.41
N GLY A 430 -8.21 -7.32 12.64
CA GLY A 430 -8.36 -8.69 13.12
C GLY A 430 -9.73 -9.02 13.70
N LEU A 431 -10.58 -8.02 13.92
CA LEU A 431 -11.90 -8.19 14.52
C LEU A 431 -12.94 -8.64 13.47
N THR A 432 -13.57 -9.77 13.71
CA THR A 432 -14.73 -10.27 12.94
C THR A 432 -16.01 -9.56 13.37
N ASP A 433 -17.07 -9.62 12.55
CA ASP A 433 -18.37 -9.00 12.90
C ASP A 433 -18.94 -9.62 14.19
N ALA A 434 -18.77 -10.94 14.41
CA ALA A 434 -19.16 -11.61 15.66
C ALA A 434 -18.37 -11.08 16.87
N MET A 435 -17.04 -10.92 16.73
CA MET A 435 -16.21 -10.31 17.77
C MET A 435 -16.63 -8.86 18.06
N LEU A 436 -16.92 -8.07 17.01
CA LEU A 436 -17.36 -6.68 17.17
C LEU A 436 -18.69 -6.57 17.93
N THR A 437 -19.62 -7.45 17.67
CA THR A 437 -20.92 -7.48 18.38
C THR A 437 -20.71 -7.85 19.84
N TRP A 438 -19.99 -8.94 20.11
CA TRP A 438 -19.71 -9.39 21.48
C TRP A 438 -18.92 -8.35 22.28
N GLN A 439 -17.81 -7.85 21.71
CA GLN A 439 -16.95 -6.90 22.41
C GLN A 439 -17.65 -5.56 22.70
N THR A 440 -18.53 -5.09 21.80
CA THR A 440 -19.26 -3.84 22.03
C THR A 440 -20.15 -3.93 23.27
N ALA A 441 -20.90 -5.03 23.42
CA ALA A 441 -21.70 -5.27 24.60
C ALA A 441 -20.80 -5.37 25.85
N ARG A 442 -19.73 -6.17 25.80
CA ARG A 442 -18.85 -6.38 26.96
C ARG A 442 -18.10 -5.12 27.37
N LEU A 443 -17.61 -4.32 26.41
CA LEU A 443 -16.91 -3.06 26.71
C LEU A 443 -17.84 -1.99 27.31
N GLN A 444 -19.13 -1.98 26.93
CA GLN A 444 -20.12 -1.10 27.55
C GLN A 444 -20.44 -1.51 29.01
N GLU A 445 -20.43 -2.79 29.34
CA GLU A 445 -20.57 -3.28 30.72
C GLU A 445 -19.36 -2.89 31.61
N LEU A 446 -18.19 -2.78 30.99
CA LEU A 446 -16.94 -2.43 31.66
C LEU A 446 -16.66 -0.93 31.67
N ASP A 447 -17.53 -0.10 31.11
CA ASP A 447 -17.35 1.35 31.05
C ASP A 447 -17.19 1.94 32.47
N THR A 448 -16.13 2.73 32.65
CA THR A 448 -15.80 3.35 33.93
C THR A 448 -16.60 4.63 34.21
N ASP A 449 -17.20 5.21 33.17
CA ASP A 449 -18.00 6.44 33.30
C ASP A 449 -19.27 6.40 32.44
N PRO A 450 -20.24 5.55 32.79
CA PRO A 450 -21.51 5.45 32.07
C PRO A 450 -22.40 6.71 32.19
N SER A 451 -22.03 7.65 33.10
CA SER A 451 -22.82 8.87 33.34
C SER A 451 -22.65 9.96 32.29
N THR A 452 -21.51 9.94 31.56
CA THR A 452 -21.22 10.92 30.49
C THR A 452 -22.03 10.70 29.21
N GLY A 453 -22.98 9.78 29.25
CA GLY A 453 -23.87 9.42 28.16
C GLY A 453 -23.14 9.29 26.83
N ARG A 454 -22.86 8.10 26.37
CA ARG A 454 -22.20 7.73 25.09
C ARG A 454 -21.33 8.87 24.56
N SER A 455 -20.12 9.01 25.13
CA SER A 455 -19.13 9.91 24.55
C SER A 455 -19.10 9.64 23.05
N SER A 456 -19.22 10.68 22.23
CA SER A 456 -19.14 10.55 20.77
C SER A 456 -17.84 9.90 20.29
N TYR A 457 -16.84 9.78 21.19
CA TYR A 457 -15.51 9.28 20.91
C TYR A 457 -15.34 7.79 21.24
N GLY A 458 -15.88 7.29 22.35
CA GLY A 458 -15.67 5.92 22.80
C GLY A 458 -15.90 5.74 24.31
N VAL A 459 -15.41 4.63 24.86
CA VAL A 459 -15.54 4.25 26.27
C VAL A 459 -14.15 3.97 26.88
N GLN A 460 -13.96 4.39 28.13
CA GLN A 460 -12.87 3.95 29.00
C GLN A 460 -13.33 2.73 29.78
N VAL A 461 -12.55 1.68 29.84
CA VAL A 461 -13.01 0.43 30.44
C VAL A 461 -12.15 -0.01 31.62
N ARG A 462 -12.77 -0.69 32.57
CA ARG A 462 -12.03 -1.42 33.59
C ARG A 462 -11.11 -2.43 32.89
N PRO A 463 -9.82 -2.55 33.30
CA PRO A 463 -8.83 -3.36 32.61
C PRO A 463 -8.99 -4.85 32.91
N GLU A 464 -10.12 -5.42 32.51
CA GLU A 464 -10.48 -6.83 32.74
C GLU A 464 -10.27 -7.70 31.49
N LEU A 465 -10.29 -7.09 30.28
CA LEU A 465 -10.18 -7.86 29.04
C LEU A 465 -8.73 -7.91 28.55
N VAL A 466 -8.27 -9.12 28.28
CA VAL A 466 -6.98 -9.41 27.64
C VAL A 466 -7.19 -9.91 26.23
N VAL A 467 -6.40 -9.41 25.29
CA VAL A 467 -6.42 -9.80 23.87
C VAL A 467 -5.05 -10.28 23.42
N GLU A 468 -5.02 -11.39 22.70
CA GLU A 468 -3.83 -11.81 21.96
C GLU A 468 -3.71 -10.99 20.68
N VAL A 469 -2.60 -10.28 20.54
CA VAL A 469 -2.32 -9.35 19.45
C VAL A 469 -1.10 -9.81 18.68
N ALA A 470 -1.26 -10.08 17.38
CA ALA A 470 -0.14 -10.28 16.48
C ALA A 470 0.33 -8.93 15.91
N PHE A 471 1.64 -8.76 15.74
CA PHE A 471 2.24 -7.56 15.17
C PHE A 471 3.57 -7.88 14.45
N ASP A 472 4.00 -6.99 13.57
CA ASP A 472 5.20 -7.19 12.75
C ASP A 472 6.50 -6.73 13.46
N GLY A 473 6.40 -5.93 14.53
CA GLY A 473 7.54 -5.40 15.29
C GLY A 473 7.14 -4.20 16.15
N VAL A 474 8.10 -3.68 16.92
CA VAL A 474 7.94 -2.51 17.80
C VAL A 474 8.75 -1.35 17.22
N GLN A 475 8.15 -0.17 17.16
CA GLN A 475 8.81 1.07 16.72
C GLN A 475 8.79 2.14 17.81
N THR A 476 9.78 3.04 17.80
CA THR A 476 9.77 4.24 18.63
C THR A 476 8.58 5.14 18.28
N SER A 477 7.92 5.69 19.27
CA SER A 477 6.76 6.55 19.09
C SER A 477 6.69 7.62 20.18
N SER A 478 6.69 8.87 19.79
CA SER A 478 6.43 9.99 20.71
C SER A 478 4.93 10.17 21.03
N ARG A 479 4.07 9.40 20.37
CA ARG A 479 2.61 9.52 20.52
C ARG A 479 2.07 8.80 21.77
N TYR A 480 2.73 7.72 22.18
CA TYR A 480 2.25 6.87 23.27
C TYR A 480 3.16 6.95 24.49
N PRO A 481 2.60 6.85 25.72
CA PRO A 481 3.35 6.98 26.96
C PRO A 481 4.52 5.99 27.10
N ALA A 482 4.38 4.80 26.51
CA ALA A 482 5.45 3.80 26.49
C ALA A 482 6.68 4.20 25.66
N GLY A 483 6.66 5.32 24.93
CA GLY A 483 7.71 5.69 23.97
C GLY A 483 7.80 4.76 22.75
N MET A 484 6.91 3.78 22.65
CA MET A 484 6.91 2.72 21.65
C MET A 484 5.50 2.48 21.10
N ALA A 485 5.41 1.87 19.90
CA ALA A 485 4.16 1.45 19.29
C ALA A 485 4.32 0.12 18.52
N LEU A 486 3.28 -0.69 18.53
CA LEU A 486 3.23 -1.94 17.75
C LEU A 486 2.96 -1.65 16.28
N ARG A 487 3.80 -2.19 15.38
CA ARG A 487 3.59 -2.08 13.92
C ARG A 487 2.55 -3.09 13.44
N PHE A 488 1.54 -2.61 12.73
CA PHE A 488 0.49 -3.45 12.11
C PHE A 488 -0.24 -4.39 13.08
N ALA A 489 -0.39 -3.96 14.33
CA ALA A 489 -1.10 -4.71 15.36
C ALA A 489 -2.49 -5.16 14.88
N ARG A 490 -2.83 -6.42 15.17
CA ARG A 490 -4.12 -7.04 14.87
C ARG A 490 -4.53 -7.99 15.97
N VAL A 491 -5.76 -7.93 16.41
CA VAL A 491 -6.33 -8.88 17.38
C VAL A 491 -6.46 -10.25 16.72
N LEU A 492 -6.00 -11.28 17.42
CA LEU A 492 -6.21 -12.67 17.03
C LEU A 492 -7.43 -13.26 17.74
N ARG A 493 -7.51 -13.05 19.06
CA ARG A 493 -8.62 -13.52 19.91
C ARG A 493 -8.63 -12.81 21.25
N TYR A 494 -9.73 -12.87 21.94
CA TYR A 494 -9.81 -12.56 23.37
C TYR A 494 -9.25 -13.71 24.20
N ARG A 495 -8.59 -13.39 25.29
CA ARG A 495 -7.98 -14.34 26.24
C ARG A 495 -8.82 -14.35 27.51
N GLU A 496 -9.99 -15.02 27.43
CA GLU A 496 -10.91 -15.17 28.55
C GLU A 496 -10.31 -16.02 29.69
N ASP A 497 -9.24 -16.75 29.39
CA ASP A 497 -8.43 -17.54 30.32
C ASP A 497 -7.40 -16.72 31.10
N LYS A 498 -7.25 -15.40 30.82
CA LYS A 498 -6.26 -14.50 31.42
C LYS A 498 -6.88 -13.27 32.06
N THR A 499 -6.22 -12.81 33.11
CA THR A 499 -6.49 -11.53 33.76
C THR A 499 -5.46 -10.48 33.34
N ALA A 500 -5.68 -9.20 33.69
CA ALA A 500 -4.69 -8.13 33.44
C ALA A 500 -3.33 -8.42 34.09
N ALA A 501 -3.30 -9.19 35.19
CA ALA A 501 -2.06 -9.57 35.84
C ALA A 501 -1.23 -10.61 35.05
N ASP A 502 -1.91 -11.39 34.19
CA ASP A 502 -1.31 -12.41 33.35
C ASP A 502 -0.90 -11.87 31.98
N ALA A 503 -1.18 -10.59 31.70
CA ALA A 503 -0.81 -9.93 30.45
C ALA A 503 0.71 -9.73 30.37
N ASP A 504 1.20 -9.65 29.14
CA ASP A 504 2.61 -9.36 28.87
C ASP A 504 3.03 -8.00 29.43
N THR A 505 4.31 -7.93 29.81
CA THR A 505 4.87 -6.75 30.46
C THR A 505 5.53 -5.79 29.47
N LEU A 506 5.73 -4.55 29.90
CA LEU A 506 6.48 -3.55 29.14
C LEU A 506 7.92 -4.03 28.87
N ASP A 507 8.53 -4.80 29.77
CA ASP A 507 9.87 -5.37 29.59
C ASP A 507 9.90 -6.38 28.42
N THR A 508 8.83 -7.16 28.24
CA THR A 508 8.68 -8.06 27.08
C THR A 508 8.66 -7.25 25.78
N VAL A 509 7.93 -6.14 25.76
CA VAL A 509 7.87 -5.23 24.59
C VAL A 509 9.23 -4.60 24.30
N VAL A 510 9.93 -4.12 25.34
CA VAL A 510 11.29 -3.57 25.24
C VAL A 510 12.28 -4.61 24.74
N ALA A 511 12.19 -5.86 25.20
CA ALA A 511 13.04 -6.95 24.73
C ALA A 511 12.84 -7.23 23.22
N ILE A 512 11.59 -7.21 22.75
CA ILE A 512 11.27 -7.33 21.30
C ILE A 512 11.82 -6.10 20.56
N HIS A 513 11.64 -4.90 21.08
CA HIS A 513 12.14 -3.66 20.47
C HIS A 513 13.66 -3.66 20.33
N ARG A 514 14.39 -4.16 21.33
CA ARG A 514 15.86 -4.27 21.29
C ARG A 514 16.38 -5.35 20.35
N ARG A 515 15.66 -6.46 20.20
CA ARG A 515 16.03 -7.56 19.27
C ARG A 515 15.72 -7.25 17.82
N SER A 516 14.76 -6.37 17.58
CA SER A 516 14.41 -5.85 16.27
C SER A 516 14.50 -4.33 16.35
N PRO A 517 15.68 -3.72 16.26
CA PRO A 517 15.84 -2.28 16.41
C PRO A 517 15.18 -1.55 15.23
N ILE A 518 13.87 -1.49 15.29
CA ILE A 518 13.06 -0.56 14.51
C ILE A 518 13.02 0.74 15.34
N LEU A 519 14.19 1.38 15.43
CA LEU A 519 14.34 2.68 16.07
C LEU A 519 13.78 3.80 15.21
#